data_8540fb3b1ce9c5ed6bccbc895a15a2bb
#
_entry.id   8540fb3b1ce9c5ed6bccbc895a15a2bb
#
_cell.length_a   1.000
_cell.length_b   1.000
_cell.length_c   1.000
_cell.angle_alpha   90.00
_cell.angle_beta   90.00
_cell.angle_gamma   90.00
#
_symmetry.space_group_name_H-M   'P 1'
#
loop_
_entity.id
_entity.type
_entity.pdbx_description
1 polymer ?
#
loop_
_entity_poly.entity_id
_entity_poly.type
_entity_poly.pdbx_seq_one_letter_code
_entity_poly.pdbx_strand_id
1 'polypeptide(L)'
;MCSIMGYCGAGLPLARFQEGFHRTKSRGPDDTRVIDTGKGWLGFHRLAIMGLQPEGMQPFALGGDYLVCNGEIYGFRKIRAGLEKKGYSFLSQSDCEILLPLYREYG
;
A
#
# COMPACT_ATOMS: atom_id res chain seq x y z
N MET A 1 10.04 6.10 9.24
CA MET A 1 9.03 6.18 8.17
C MET A 1 9.15 4.98 7.25
N CYS A 2 8.04 4.56 6.68
CA CYS A 2 8.00 3.46 5.73
C CYS A 2 8.77 3.77 4.44
N SER A 3 8.90 2.79 3.57
CA SER A 3 9.51 2.94 2.26
C SER A 3 8.67 2.22 1.23
N ILE A 4 8.52 2.83 0.08
CA ILE A 4 7.78 2.26 -1.05
C ILE A 4 8.65 2.24 -2.28
N MET A 5 8.41 1.24 -3.14
CA MET A 5 9.05 1.16 -4.44
C MET A 5 8.09 0.51 -5.44
N GLY A 6 8.09 1.01 -6.66
CA GLY A 6 7.27 0.45 -7.71
C GLY A 6 8.03 0.35 -9.02
N TYR A 7 7.69 -0.65 -9.80
CA TYR A 7 8.15 -0.81 -11.18
C TYR A 7 6.97 -1.26 -12.04
N CYS A 8 6.76 -0.57 -13.14
CA CYS A 8 5.74 -0.93 -14.12
C CYS A 8 6.43 -1.31 -15.43
N GLY A 9 6.23 -2.55 -15.86
CA GLY A 9 6.86 -3.10 -17.03
C GLY A 9 7.13 -4.59 -16.92
N ALA A 10 7.66 -5.20 -17.97
CA ALA A 10 7.88 -6.64 -18.04
C ALA A 10 9.35 -7.05 -18.01
N GLY A 11 10.27 -6.10 -18.04
CA GLY A 11 11.68 -6.39 -18.23
C GLY A 11 12.55 -6.52 -17.00
N LEU A 12 12.00 -6.30 -15.79
CA LEU A 12 12.78 -6.35 -14.57
C LEU A 12 12.50 -7.63 -13.78
N PRO A 13 13.50 -8.52 -13.61
CA PRO A 13 13.33 -9.71 -12.77
C PRO A 13 13.10 -9.34 -11.31
N LEU A 14 12.33 -10.16 -10.59
CA LEU A 14 12.04 -9.95 -9.18
C LEU A 14 13.31 -9.77 -8.34
N ALA A 15 14.32 -10.58 -8.58
CA ALA A 15 15.58 -10.52 -7.84
C ALA A 15 16.26 -9.16 -7.94
N ARG A 16 16.22 -8.53 -9.12
CA ARG A 16 16.79 -7.20 -9.32
C ARG A 16 15.96 -6.12 -8.63
N PHE A 17 14.64 -6.23 -8.67
CA PHE A 17 13.75 -5.33 -7.93
C PHE A 17 14.04 -5.43 -6.41
N GLN A 18 14.11 -6.65 -5.89
CA GLN A 18 14.36 -6.88 -4.47
C GLN A 18 15.74 -6.35 -4.03
N GLU A 19 16.75 -6.50 -4.86
CA GLU A 19 18.09 -5.97 -4.57
C GLU A 19 18.06 -4.46 -4.38
N GLY A 20 17.42 -3.73 -5.29
CA GLY A 20 17.28 -2.28 -5.17
C GLY A 20 16.41 -1.88 -3.99
N PHE A 21 15.30 -2.59 -3.80
CA PHE A 21 14.34 -2.30 -2.73
C PHE A 21 14.93 -2.53 -1.34
N HIS A 22 15.77 -3.53 -1.19
CA HIS A 22 16.43 -3.83 0.08
C HIS A 22 17.24 -2.65 0.63
N ARG A 23 17.74 -1.77 -0.25
CA ARG A 23 18.53 -0.60 0.16
C ARG A 23 17.76 0.37 1.04
N THR A 24 16.44 0.34 1.02
CA THR A 24 15.59 1.22 1.85
C THR A 24 14.98 0.51 3.05
N LYS A 25 15.41 -0.71 3.35
CA LYS A 25 14.86 -1.49 4.46
C LYS A 25 15.01 -0.81 5.82
N SER A 26 16.08 -0.03 6.01
CA SER A 26 16.31 0.69 7.26
C SER A 26 15.22 1.71 7.59
N ARG A 27 14.47 2.19 6.59
CA ARG A 27 13.35 3.11 6.79
C ARG A 27 12.10 2.42 7.33
N GLY A 28 11.92 1.13 7.03
CA GLY A 28 10.79 0.35 7.49
C GLY A 28 11.21 -1.07 7.82
N PRO A 29 11.91 -1.27 8.96
CA PRO A 29 12.53 -2.56 9.27
C PRO A 29 11.58 -3.60 9.84
N ASP A 30 10.32 -3.22 10.16
CA ASP A 30 9.42 -4.09 10.91
C ASP A 30 8.77 -5.17 10.05
N ASP A 31 8.53 -4.89 8.78
CA ASP A 31 7.96 -5.87 7.86
C ASP A 31 8.25 -5.47 6.42
N THR A 32 8.27 -6.44 5.52
CA THR A 32 8.54 -6.24 4.10
C THR A 32 7.60 -7.09 3.27
N ARG A 33 7.02 -6.48 2.24
CA ARG A 33 6.22 -7.21 1.26
C ARG A 33 6.53 -6.71 -0.15
N VAL A 34 6.65 -7.65 -1.08
CA VAL A 34 6.73 -7.37 -2.52
C VAL A 34 5.66 -8.19 -3.21
N ILE A 35 4.90 -7.56 -4.09
CA ILE A 35 3.87 -8.26 -4.85
C ILE A 35 4.09 -8.09 -6.34
N ASP A 36 3.65 -9.09 -7.10
CA ASP A 36 3.50 -9.04 -8.55
C ASP A 36 2.10 -8.48 -8.84
N THR A 37 2.05 -7.33 -9.52
CA THR A 37 0.78 -6.70 -9.88
C THR A 37 0.22 -7.20 -11.21
N GLY A 38 0.94 -8.08 -11.90
CA GLY A 38 0.64 -8.46 -13.28
C GLY A 38 1.19 -7.49 -14.29
N LYS A 39 1.60 -6.29 -13.87
CA LYS A 39 2.19 -5.25 -14.73
C LYS A 39 3.54 -4.78 -14.22
N GLY A 40 4.06 -5.39 -13.17
CA GLY A 40 5.31 -5.04 -12.53
C GLY A 40 5.32 -5.42 -11.07
N TRP A 41 6.11 -4.71 -10.29
CA TRP A 41 6.33 -5.01 -8.87
C TRP A 41 5.96 -3.82 -8.01
N LEU A 42 5.36 -4.07 -6.84
CA LEU A 42 5.20 -3.09 -5.78
C LEU A 42 5.81 -3.62 -4.50
N GLY A 43 6.59 -2.79 -3.82
CA GLY A 43 7.23 -3.12 -2.56
C GLY A 43 6.90 -2.15 -1.46
N PHE A 44 6.81 -2.66 -0.23
CA PHE A 44 6.54 -1.87 0.97
C PHE A 44 7.39 -2.38 2.14
N HIS A 45 8.14 -1.47 2.74
CA HIS A 45 8.83 -1.69 4.02
C HIS A 45 8.08 -0.93 5.09
N ARG A 46 7.62 -1.63 6.12
CA ARG A 46 6.80 -1.07 7.18
C ARG A 46 7.65 -0.63 8.38
N LEU A 47 7.38 0.59 8.83
CA LEU A 47 7.72 1.04 10.18
C LEU A 47 6.40 1.16 10.94
N ALA A 48 6.19 0.27 11.89
CA ALA A 48 4.93 0.18 12.62
C ALA A 48 4.92 1.15 13.80
N ILE A 49 4.53 2.40 13.56
CA ILE A 49 4.37 3.41 14.61
C ILE A 49 2.95 3.36 15.17
N MET A 50 1.96 3.22 14.29
CA MET A 50 0.55 3.10 14.65
C MET A 50 -0.07 1.99 13.81
N GLY A 51 -1.11 1.31 14.35
CA GLY A 51 -1.77 0.25 13.62
C GLY A 51 -0.87 -0.95 13.40
N LEU A 52 -0.40 -1.57 14.48
CA LEU A 52 0.51 -2.73 14.47
C LEU A 52 -0.11 -3.99 13.85
N GLN A 53 -1.37 -3.91 13.40
CA GLN A 53 -2.10 -5.07 12.94
C GLN A 53 -1.67 -5.50 11.54
N PRO A 54 -1.67 -6.81 11.25
CA PRO A 54 -1.29 -7.32 9.92
C PRO A 54 -2.12 -6.75 8.79
N GLU A 55 -3.38 -6.42 9.04
CA GLU A 55 -4.31 -5.88 8.06
C GLU A 55 -3.88 -4.51 7.52
N GLY A 56 -3.06 -3.77 8.28
CA GLY A 56 -2.51 -2.49 7.84
C GLY A 56 -1.28 -2.62 6.95
N MET A 57 -0.84 -3.84 6.67
CA MET A 57 0.34 -4.05 5.81
C MET A 57 -0.02 -3.80 4.35
N GLN A 58 0.83 -3.04 3.69
CA GLN A 58 0.70 -2.74 2.27
C GLN A 58 1.58 -3.68 1.42
N PRO A 59 1.32 -3.87 0.13
CA PRO A 59 0.33 -3.13 -0.67
C PRO A 59 -1.11 -3.50 -0.34
N PHE A 60 -2.01 -2.51 -0.39
CA PHE A 60 -3.45 -2.76 -0.38
C PHE A 60 -3.92 -3.18 -1.75
N ALA A 61 -5.01 -3.95 -1.81
CA ALA A 61 -5.57 -4.45 -3.07
C ALA A 61 -7.08 -4.24 -3.11
N LEU A 62 -7.60 -3.87 -4.28
CA LEU A 62 -9.04 -3.75 -4.51
C LEU A 62 -9.32 -3.96 -5.99
N GLY A 63 -10.03 -5.04 -6.32
CA GLY A 63 -10.49 -5.31 -7.68
C GLY A 63 -9.41 -5.30 -8.76
N GLY A 64 -8.22 -5.83 -8.47
CA GLY A 64 -7.10 -5.86 -9.41
C GLY A 64 -6.22 -4.62 -9.38
N ASP A 65 -6.58 -3.61 -8.60
CA ASP A 65 -5.74 -2.43 -8.38
C ASP A 65 -4.96 -2.60 -7.07
N TYR A 66 -3.78 -2.01 -7.02
CA TYR A 66 -2.88 -2.11 -5.87
C TYR A 66 -2.35 -0.74 -5.48
N LEU A 67 -2.10 -0.57 -4.20
CA LEU A 67 -1.65 0.70 -3.65
C LEU A 67 -0.52 0.50 -2.65
N VAL A 68 0.51 1.31 -2.78
CA VAL A 68 1.46 1.59 -1.71
C VAL A 68 1.48 3.09 -1.45
N CYS A 69 1.56 3.47 -0.18
CA CYS A 69 1.52 4.87 0.22
C CYS A 69 2.39 5.06 1.45
N ASN A 70 3.26 6.04 1.40
CA ASN A 70 4.04 6.47 2.55
C ASN A 70 3.63 7.89 2.90
N GLY A 71 2.69 8.03 3.83
CA GLY A 71 2.15 9.34 4.22
C GLY A 71 1.00 9.22 5.19
N GLU A 72 0.38 10.35 5.48
CA GLU A 72 -0.77 10.45 6.37
C GLU A 72 -1.89 11.23 5.68
N ILE A 73 -3.14 10.82 5.93
CA ILE A 73 -4.31 11.48 5.39
C ILE A 73 -5.17 11.95 6.54
N TYR A 74 -5.20 13.27 6.75
CA TYR A 74 -6.02 13.88 7.79
C TYR A 74 -7.49 13.86 7.37
N GLY A 75 -8.39 13.65 8.35
CA GLY A 75 -9.83 13.61 8.08
C GLY A 75 -10.30 12.35 7.37
N PHE A 76 -9.50 11.31 7.32
CA PHE A 76 -9.83 10.08 6.56
C PHE A 76 -11.08 9.37 7.09
N ARG A 77 -11.43 9.53 8.37
CA ARG A 77 -12.58 8.84 8.98
C ARG A 77 -13.91 9.25 8.35
N LYS A 78 -14.06 10.54 8.03
CA LYS A 78 -15.25 11.03 7.32
C LYS A 78 -15.31 10.48 5.88
N ILE A 79 -14.19 10.48 5.21
CA ILE A 79 -14.08 9.94 3.84
C ILE A 79 -14.40 8.46 3.86
N ARG A 80 -13.83 7.73 4.80
CA ARG A 80 -14.08 6.29 4.98
C ARG A 80 -15.56 6.02 5.20
N ALA A 81 -16.21 6.77 6.10
CA ALA A 81 -17.64 6.61 6.38
C ALA A 81 -18.50 6.85 5.12
N GLY A 82 -18.15 7.86 4.32
CA GLY A 82 -18.82 8.11 3.05
C GLY A 82 -18.67 6.99 2.05
N LEU A 83 -17.48 6.39 1.98
CA LEU A 83 -17.20 5.26 1.09
C LEU A 83 -17.93 3.99 1.57
N GLU A 84 -17.99 3.77 2.87
CA GLU A 84 -18.75 2.65 3.45
C GLU A 84 -20.22 2.72 3.08
N LYS A 85 -20.79 3.93 3.06
CA LYS A 85 -22.18 4.16 2.61
C LYS A 85 -22.36 3.82 1.13
N LYS A 86 -21.31 3.87 0.33
CA LYS A 86 -21.34 3.50 -1.09
C LYS A 86 -21.08 2.01 -1.32
N GLY A 87 -20.88 1.24 -0.26
CA GLY A 87 -20.71 -0.21 -0.34
C GLY A 87 -19.28 -0.72 -0.24
N TYR A 88 -18.31 0.16 0.01
CA TYR A 88 -16.93 -0.27 0.19
C TYR A 88 -16.69 -0.82 1.59
N SER A 89 -15.88 -1.86 1.68
CA SER A 89 -15.46 -2.48 2.94
C SER A 89 -13.98 -2.22 3.17
N PHE A 90 -13.60 -2.06 4.43
CA PHE A 90 -12.21 -1.80 4.81
C PHE A 90 -11.70 -2.93 5.70
N LEU A 91 -10.49 -3.38 5.43
CA LEU A 91 -9.85 -4.49 6.16
C LEU A 91 -8.99 -4.00 7.32
N SER A 92 -8.55 -2.74 7.27
CA SER A 92 -7.63 -2.18 8.25
C SER A 92 -8.16 -0.89 8.86
N GLN A 93 -7.41 -0.35 9.81
CA GLN A 93 -7.65 0.98 10.37
C GLN A 93 -6.74 2.03 9.74
N SER A 94 -5.99 1.68 8.70
CA SER A 94 -5.07 2.59 8.02
C SER A 94 -5.83 3.69 7.28
N ASP A 95 -5.35 4.91 7.39
CA ASP A 95 -5.86 6.04 6.63
C ASP A 95 -5.61 5.88 5.12
N CYS A 96 -4.51 5.27 4.76
CA CYS A 96 -4.13 5.11 3.34
C CYS A 96 -5.03 4.14 2.59
N GLU A 97 -5.73 3.25 3.26
CA GLU A 97 -6.61 2.29 2.60
C GLU A 97 -7.75 2.97 1.83
N ILE A 98 -8.14 4.19 2.22
CA ILE A 98 -9.21 4.93 1.53
C ILE A 98 -8.85 5.30 0.10
N LEU A 99 -7.58 5.34 -0.25
CA LEU A 99 -7.13 5.82 -1.57
C LEU A 99 -7.61 4.93 -2.72
N LEU A 100 -7.67 3.61 -2.53
CA LEU A 100 -8.17 2.73 -3.58
C LEU A 100 -9.66 2.92 -3.85
N PRO A 101 -10.54 2.92 -2.84
CA PRO A 101 -11.95 3.25 -3.08
C PRO A 101 -12.15 4.64 -3.65
N LEU A 102 -11.39 5.64 -3.21
CA LEU A 102 -11.48 6.99 -3.77
C LEU A 102 -11.14 7.00 -5.27
N TYR A 103 -10.10 6.31 -5.65
CA TYR A 103 -9.70 6.20 -7.05
C TYR A 103 -10.82 5.53 -7.88
N ARG A 104 -11.44 4.50 -7.34
CA ARG A 104 -12.52 3.79 -8.02
C ARG A 104 -13.76 4.66 -8.19
N GLU A 105 -14.06 5.50 -7.22
CA GLU A 105 -15.23 6.36 -7.27
C GLU A 105 -15.03 7.60 -8.15
N TYR A 106 -13.83 8.19 -8.10
CA TYR A 106 -13.62 9.52 -8.68
C TYR A 106 -12.51 9.57 -9.75
N GLY A 107 -11.75 8.51 -9.90
CA GLY A 107 -10.66 8.45 -10.86
C GLY A 107 -9.37 9.09 -10.43
#